data_40a7e09da4ba785320bf601be527530a
#
_entry.id   40a7e09da4ba785320bf601be527530a
#
_cell.length_a   1.000
_cell.length_b   1.000
_cell.length_c   1.000
_cell.angle_alpha   90.00
_cell.angle_beta   90.00
_cell.angle_gamma   90.00
#
_symmetry.space_group_name_H-M   'P 1'
#
loop_
_entity.id
_entity.type
_entity.pdbx_description
1 polymer ?
#
loop_
_entity_poly.entity_id
_entity_poly.type
_entity_poly.pdbx_seq_one_letter_code
_entity_poly.pdbx_strand_id
1 'polypeptide(L)'
;MSIVSIQDLLNAGVHFGHQSRFWNPKMEKYIFATRNKISIINLELTQEFLSAAASKAEEICSRGNRILFVGTKRSAANTIKEEATNLGLPYINKRWLGGTLTNWKTIRGSVRRLLDIEEMMESGRIKKLSKKEALEITKEYEKLSSSVGGIKEMKGLPDALFVVDVNYERIAVNEARKMGIPIIALVDTNSNPEGIDHIIPGNDDAIRSVRLVTKVIAEACARGLANVQGGVIAGDDEDAPIVKVKKVGATSGKVVNLINSADDEEPELDEEAAENVSPNEEAENQNLVSEEDSDEAKSSSDVETDDSVSEESKKEQKEGE
;
A
#
# COMPACT_ATOMS: atom_id res chain seq x y z
N MET A 1 -17.21 22.94 -5.67
CA MET A 1 -15.85 23.27 -6.16
C MET A 1 -15.08 21.99 -6.35
N SER A 2 -14.38 21.82 -7.48
CA SER A 2 -13.53 20.64 -7.71
C SER A 2 -12.39 20.62 -6.70
N ILE A 3 -12.20 19.49 -6.04
CA ILE A 3 -11.19 19.31 -4.98
C ILE A 3 -9.77 19.37 -5.57
N VAL A 4 -9.61 19.01 -6.86
CA VAL A 4 -8.32 18.97 -7.59
C VAL A 4 -8.52 19.55 -8.98
N SER A 5 -7.55 20.32 -9.47
CA SER A 5 -7.58 20.83 -10.84
C SER A 5 -7.16 19.75 -11.85
N ILE A 6 -7.65 19.86 -13.10
CA ILE A 6 -7.22 18.97 -14.20
C ILE A 6 -5.70 19.11 -14.43
N GLN A 7 -5.14 20.29 -14.18
CA GLN A 7 -3.71 20.54 -14.32
C GLN A 7 -2.89 19.77 -13.29
N ASP A 8 -3.37 19.64 -12.05
CA ASP A 8 -2.71 18.85 -11.02
C ASP A 8 -2.74 17.36 -11.36
N LEU A 9 -3.88 16.86 -11.86
CA LEU A 9 -4.02 15.49 -12.35
C LEU A 9 -3.06 15.21 -13.51
N LEU A 10 -2.93 16.15 -14.44
CA LEU A 10 -2.01 16.05 -15.57
C LEU A 10 -0.55 16.01 -15.11
N ASN A 11 -0.16 16.93 -14.21
CA ASN A 11 1.19 17.03 -13.66
C ASN A 11 1.59 15.80 -12.83
N ALA A 12 0.63 15.21 -12.14
CA ALA A 12 0.83 13.95 -11.41
C ALA A 12 0.92 12.72 -12.31
N GLY A 13 0.52 12.85 -13.59
CA GLY A 13 0.54 11.75 -14.56
C GLY A 13 -0.61 10.76 -14.40
N VAL A 14 -1.75 11.19 -13.85
CA VAL A 14 -2.94 10.35 -13.64
C VAL A 14 -3.55 9.86 -14.96
N HIS A 15 -3.35 10.62 -16.04
CA HIS A 15 -3.87 10.32 -17.38
C HIS A 15 -3.18 9.16 -18.10
N PHE A 16 -1.99 8.74 -17.65
CA PHE A 16 -1.31 7.61 -18.26
C PHE A 16 -1.92 6.29 -17.78
N GLY A 17 -2.40 5.50 -18.73
CA GLY A 17 -2.81 4.13 -18.47
C GLY A 17 -1.73 3.13 -18.92
N HIS A 18 -2.09 1.88 -18.94
CA HIS A 18 -1.25 0.78 -19.40
C HIS A 18 -1.18 0.71 -20.94
N GLN A 19 -0.27 -0.13 -21.42
CA GLN A 19 -0.17 -0.41 -22.86
C GLN A 19 -1.50 -0.94 -23.41
N SER A 20 -1.89 -0.47 -24.61
CA SER A 20 -3.18 -0.81 -25.23
C SER A 20 -3.41 -2.32 -25.44
N ARG A 21 -2.36 -3.15 -25.48
CA ARG A 21 -2.49 -4.61 -25.56
C ARG A 21 -3.02 -5.27 -24.28
N PHE A 22 -2.93 -4.58 -23.14
CA PHE A 22 -3.36 -5.09 -21.82
C PHE A 22 -4.65 -4.45 -21.32
N TRP A 23 -5.24 -3.56 -22.11
CA TRP A 23 -6.43 -2.85 -21.71
C TRP A 23 -7.63 -3.79 -21.47
N ASN A 24 -8.51 -3.38 -20.58
CA ASN A 24 -9.77 -4.09 -20.37
C ASN A 24 -10.89 -3.39 -21.18
N PRO A 25 -11.67 -4.11 -22.01
CA PRO A 25 -12.78 -3.51 -22.76
C PRO A 25 -13.80 -2.76 -21.90
N LYS A 26 -14.00 -3.19 -20.66
CA LYS A 26 -14.93 -2.54 -19.72
C LYS A 26 -14.46 -1.15 -19.25
N MET A 27 -13.18 -0.83 -19.50
CA MET A 27 -12.60 0.50 -19.21
C MET A 27 -12.71 1.45 -20.40
N GLU A 28 -13.25 1.03 -21.57
CA GLU A 28 -13.36 1.84 -22.79
C GLU A 28 -13.96 3.21 -22.54
N LYS A 29 -15.02 3.28 -21.77
CA LYS A 29 -15.74 4.53 -21.44
C LYS A 29 -14.90 5.55 -20.65
N TYR A 30 -13.80 5.14 -20.04
CA TYR A 30 -12.90 6.01 -19.26
C TYR A 30 -11.64 6.39 -20.05
N ILE A 31 -11.43 5.78 -21.25
CA ILE A 31 -10.28 6.03 -22.08
C ILE A 31 -10.60 7.17 -23.06
N PHE A 32 -9.79 8.22 -23.06
CA PHE A 32 -9.91 9.35 -23.97
C PHE A 32 -9.35 9.00 -25.37
N ALA A 33 -8.14 8.44 -25.42
CA ALA A 33 -7.44 8.10 -26.65
C ALA A 33 -6.32 7.09 -26.40
N THR A 34 -5.72 6.59 -27.46
CA THR A 34 -4.47 5.80 -27.42
C THR A 34 -3.37 6.54 -28.17
N ARG A 35 -2.23 6.79 -27.50
CA ARG A 35 -1.06 7.43 -28.11
C ARG A 35 0.19 6.60 -27.83
N ASN A 36 1.00 6.33 -28.83
CA ASN A 36 2.22 5.54 -28.71
C ASN A 36 2.00 4.18 -28.03
N LYS A 37 0.90 3.50 -28.36
CA LYS A 37 0.50 2.21 -27.77
C LYS A 37 0.20 2.27 -26.25
N ILE A 38 0.00 3.47 -25.70
CA ILE A 38 -0.40 3.69 -24.30
C ILE A 38 -1.82 4.27 -24.31
N SER A 39 -2.70 3.74 -23.48
CA SER A 39 -4.05 4.26 -23.29
C SER A 39 -4.00 5.53 -22.45
N ILE A 40 -4.73 6.56 -22.84
CA ILE A 40 -4.82 7.83 -22.13
C ILE A 40 -6.21 7.91 -21.48
N ILE A 41 -6.22 8.09 -20.18
CA ILE A 41 -7.45 8.20 -19.36
C ILE A 41 -8.02 9.60 -19.48
N ASN A 42 -9.35 9.72 -19.53
CA ASN A 42 -10.04 11.00 -19.56
C ASN A 42 -10.01 11.66 -18.18
N LEU A 43 -9.27 12.75 -18.05
CA LEU A 43 -9.10 13.47 -16.78
C LEU A 43 -10.35 14.21 -16.32
N GLU A 44 -11.25 14.62 -17.22
CA GLU A 44 -12.53 15.23 -16.84
C GLU A 44 -13.39 14.23 -16.07
N LEU A 45 -13.51 13.01 -16.57
CA LEU A 45 -14.18 11.93 -15.86
C LEU A 45 -13.46 11.57 -14.56
N THR A 46 -12.11 11.52 -14.56
CA THR A 46 -11.35 11.26 -13.34
C THR A 46 -11.64 12.28 -12.27
N GLN A 47 -11.70 13.58 -12.62
CA GLN A 47 -12.00 14.67 -11.68
C GLN A 47 -13.39 14.53 -11.08
N GLU A 48 -14.40 14.22 -11.90
CA GLU A 48 -15.78 14.02 -11.47
C GLU A 48 -15.89 12.81 -10.51
N PHE A 49 -15.37 11.66 -10.91
CA PHE A 49 -15.42 10.44 -10.11
C PHE A 49 -14.60 10.54 -8.82
N LEU A 50 -13.44 11.22 -8.86
CA LEU A 50 -12.63 11.48 -7.67
C LEU A 50 -13.37 12.37 -6.67
N SER A 51 -14.07 13.41 -7.17
CA SER A 51 -14.89 14.30 -6.32
C SER A 51 -16.05 13.53 -5.68
N ALA A 52 -16.75 12.68 -6.45
CA ALA A 52 -17.82 11.82 -5.93
C ALA A 52 -17.31 10.83 -4.89
N ALA A 53 -16.17 10.18 -5.15
CA ALA A 53 -15.53 9.26 -4.24
C ALA A 53 -15.08 9.93 -2.93
N ALA A 54 -14.51 11.14 -3.03
CA ALA A 54 -14.10 11.95 -1.88
C ALA A 54 -15.31 12.36 -1.01
N SER A 55 -16.40 12.79 -1.64
CA SER A 55 -17.65 13.12 -0.93
C SER A 55 -18.21 11.90 -0.20
N LYS A 56 -18.12 10.72 -0.82
CA LYS A 56 -18.57 9.48 -0.16
C LYS A 56 -17.67 9.06 0.99
N ALA A 57 -16.35 9.20 0.86
CA ALA A 57 -15.41 8.95 1.94
C ALA A 57 -15.66 9.89 3.14
N GLU A 58 -15.91 11.18 2.87
CA GLU A 58 -16.28 12.17 3.89
C GLU A 58 -17.59 11.80 4.59
N GLU A 59 -18.61 11.39 3.86
CA GLU A 59 -19.89 10.93 4.40
C GLU A 59 -19.71 9.70 5.33
N ILE A 60 -18.93 8.70 4.91
CA ILE A 60 -18.67 7.51 5.72
C ILE A 60 -17.96 7.91 7.03
N CYS A 61 -16.89 8.70 6.94
CA CYS A 61 -16.14 9.11 8.11
C CYS A 61 -16.94 10.06 9.03
N SER A 62 -17.86 10.89 8.49
CA SER A 62 -18.71 11.78 9.30
C SER A 62 -19.73 11.05 10.16
N ARG A 63 -20.02 9.79 9.85
CA ARG A 63 -20.86 8.91 10.66
C ARG A 63 -20.07 8.16 11.75
N GLY A 64 -18.77 8.42 11.90
CA GLY A 64 -17.88 7.70 12.80
C GLY A 64 -17.38 6.35 12.26
N ASN A 65 -17.71 6.04 11.01
CA ASN A 65 -17.32 4.81 10.33
C ASN A 65 -15.87 4.85 9.88
N ARG A 66 -15.24 3.68 9.69
CA ARG A 66 -13.81 3.55 9.37
C ARG A 66 -13.59 3.01 7.97
N ILE A 67 -12.73 3.65 7.23
CA ILE A 67 -12.26 3.21 5.91
C ILE A 67 -10.92 2.50 6.08
N LEU A 68 -10.81 1.27 5.55
CA LEU A 68 -9.57 0.52 5.49
C LEU A 68 -8.83 0.86 4.20
N PHE A 69 -7.62 1.40 4.33
CA PHE A 69 -6.75 1.73 3.20
C PHE A 69 -5.93 0.52 2.79
N VAL A 70 -6.03 0.12 1.51
CA VAL A 70 -5.37 -1.07 0.97
C VAL A 70 -4.54 -0.71 -0.25
N GLY A 71 -3.25 -1.03 -0.20
CA GLY A 71 -2.35 -0.83 -1.32
C GLY A 71 -1.01 -1.48 -1.03
N THR A 72 -0.84 -2.71 -1.51
CA THR A 72 0.37 -3.51 -1.28
C THR A 72 1.39 -3.37 -2.43
N LYS A 73 0.98 -2.72 -3.52
CA LYS A 73 1.86 -2.38 -4.64
C LYS A 73 2.98 -1.43 -4.19
N ARG A 74 4.19 -1.62 -4.69
CA ARG A 74 5.36 -0.80 -4.32
C ARG A 74 5.14 0.71 -4.47
N SER A 75 4.39 1.13 -5.49
CA SER A 75 4.03 2.53 -5.73
C SER A 75 3.09 3.12 -4.68
N ALA A 76 2.24 2.28 -4.05
CA ALA A 76 1.19 2.69 -3.12
C ALA A 76 1.58 2.50 -1.64
N ALA A 77 2.37 1.48 -1.33
CA ALA A 77 2.60 0.99 0.03
C ALA A 77 3.02 2.06 1.04
N ASN A 78 3.92 2.96 0.66
CA ASN A 78 4.40 4.01 1.56
C ASN A 78 3.35 5.12 1.73
N THR A 79 2.75 5.56 0.62
CA THR A 79 1.71 6.59 0.64
C THR A 79 0.51 6.17 1.47
N ILE A 80 0.02 4.94 1.29
CA ILE A 80 -1.08 4.36 2.07
C ILE A 80 -0.75 4.37 3.58
N LYS A 81 0.48 3.95 3.94
CA LYS A 81 0.91 3.96 5.33
C LYS A 81 0.96 5.38 5.91
N GLU A 82 1.58 6.32 5.19
CA GLU A 82 1.73 7.71 5.64
C GLU A 82 0.37 8.36 5.87
N GLU A 83 -0.51 8.35 4.87
CA GLU A 83 -1.80 9.02 4.94
C GLU A 83 -2.75 8.37 5.96
N ALA A 84 -2.82 7.05 6.02
CA ALA A 84 -3.67 6.37 6.98
C ALA A 84 -3.17 6.55 8.43
N THR A 85 -1.85 6.50 8.67
CA THR A 85 -1.28 6.73 10.00
C THR A 85 -1.54 8.15 10.50
N ASN A 86 -1.44 9.16 9.61
CA ASN A 86 -1.72 10.56 9.95
C ASN A 86 -3.17 10.76 10.43
N LEU A 87 -4.10 9.95 9.95
CA LEU A 87 -5.53 10.02 10.27
C LEU A 87 -5.95 9.05 11.39
N GLY A 88 -5.08 8.16 11.83
CA GLY A 88 -5.45 7.06 12.74
C GLY A 88 -6.41 6.05 12.12
N LEU A 89 -6.42 5.93 10.79
CA LEU A 89 -7.24 4.97 10.07
C LEU A 89 -6.48 3.66 9.82
N PRO A 90 -7.19 2.51 9.76
CA PRO A 90 -6.56 1.23 9.50
C PRO A 90 -6.03 1.14 8.06
N TYR A 91 -4.91 0.41 7.88
CA TYR A 91 -4.32 0.20 6.57
C TYR A 91 -3.64 -1.16 6.43
N ILE A 92 -3.51 -1.61 5.17
CA ILE A 92 -2.71 -2.78 4.77
C ILE A 92 -1.84 -2.37 3.58
N ASN A 93 -0.51 -2.32 3.81
CA ASN A 93 0.45 -1.81 2.83
C ASN A 93 1.55 -2.81 2.43
N LYS A 94 1.54 -4.04 2.95
CA LYS A 94 2.56 -5.06 2.61
C LYS A 94 1.95 -6.28 1.94
N ARG A 95 1.07 -6.98 2.62
CA ARG A 95 0.46 -8.19 2.09
C ARG A 95 -0.96 -8.34 2.63
N TRP A 96 -1.92 -8.48 1.74
CA TRP A 96 -3.26 -8.89 2.12
C TRP A 96 -3.25 -10.37 2.52
N LEU A 97 -3.70 -10.66 3.72
CA LEU A 97 -3.88 -12.05 4.17
C LEU A 97 -5.26 -12.53 3.72
N GLY A 98 -5.31 -13.69 3.04
CA GLY A 98 -6.60 -14.27 2.68
C GLY A 98 -7.44 -14.53 3.93
N GLY A 99 -8.70 -14.11 3.89
CA GLY A 99 -9.59 -14.19 5.03
C GLY A 99 -9.60 -12.96 5.95
N THR A 100 -8.91 -11.86 5.57
CA THR A 100 -8.86 -10.64 6.39
C THR A 100 -10.26 -10.10 6.70
N LEU A 101 -11.19 -10.16 5.77
CA LEU A 101 -12.59 -9.76 6.00
C LEU A 101 -13.48 -10.98 6.26
N THR A 102 -13.34 -12.03 5.47
CA THR A 102 -14.22 -13.21 5.51
C THR A 102 -13.95 -14.13 6.71
N ASN A 103 -12.76 -14.09 7.28
CA ASN A 103 -12.36 -14.84 8.48
C ASN A 103 -11.69 -13.95 9.53
N TRP A 104 -12.35 -12.82 9.82
CA TRP A 104 -11.86 -11.82 10.78
C TRP A 104 -11.49 -12.40 12.15
N LYS A 105 -12.21 -13.42 12.61
CA LYS A 105 -11.93 -14.08 13.90
C LYS A 105 -10.50 -14.62 13.98
N THR A 106 -10.02 -15.25 12.92
CA THR A 106 -8.65 -15.78 12.85
C THR A 106 -7.62 -14.66 12.75
N ILE A 107 -7.89 -13.63 11.93
CA ILE A 107 -7.01 -12.46 11.81
C ILE A 107 -6.88 -11.72 13.14
N ARG A 108 -7.98 -11.55 13.87
CA ARG A 108 -7.98 -10.97 15.21
C ARG A 108 -7.11 -11.77 16.19
N GLY A 109 -7.02 -13.10 16.04
CA GLY A 109 -6.08 -13.93 16.78
C GLY A 109 -4.61 -13.57 16.50
N SER A 110 -4.27 -13.34 15.22
CA SER A 110 -2.93 -12.88 14.81
C SER A 110 -2.61 -11.48 15.32
N VAL A 111 -3.61 -10.56 15.32
CA VAL A 111 -3.46 -9.23 15.90
C VAL A 111 -3.20 -9.31 17.41
N ARG A 112 -3.97 -10.16 18.12
CA ARG A 112 -3.75 -10.38 19.56
C ARG A 112 -2.34 -10.90 19.83
N ARG A 113 -1.88 -11.88 19.07
CA ARG A 113 -0.52 -12.42 19.18
C ARG A 113 0.55 -11.34 18.97
N LEU A 114 0.33 -10.41 18.01
CA LEU A 114 1.22 -9.27 17.81
C LEU A 114 1.30 -8.39 19.05
N LEU A 115 0.14 -8.04 19.65
CA LEU A 115 0.08 -7.22 20.87
C LEU A 115 0.74 -7.92 22.07
N ASP A 116 0.55 -9.24 22.21
CA ASP A 116 1.20 -10.03 23.26
C ASP A 116 2.74 -10.00 23.13
N ILE A 117 3.26 -10.03 21.88
CA ILE A 117 4.70 -9.92 21.63
C ILE A 117 5.18 -8.49 21.92
N GLU A 118 4.44 -7.45 21.53
CA GLU A 118 4.76 -6.05 21.85
C GLU A 118 4.86 -5.86 23.37
N GLU A 119 3.91 -6.37 24.14
CA GLU A 119 3.94 -6.33 25.61
C GLU A 119 5.14 -7.10 26.19
N MET A 120 5.49 -8.25 25.62
CA MET A 120 6.69 -9.00 26.06
C MET A 120 7.98 -8.23 25.79
N MET A 121 8.05 -7.48 24.68
CA MET A 121 9.20 -6.64 24.35
C MET A 121 9.32 -5.44 25.31
N GLU A 122 8.22 -4.73 25.53
CA GLU A 122 8.15 -3.56 26.43
C GLU A 122 8.44 -3.92 27.88
N SER A 123 7.88 -5.03 28.38
CA SER A 123 8.13 -5.52 29.73
C SER A 123 9.53 -6.12 29.95
N GLY A 124 10.34 -6.22 28.87
CA GLY A 124 11.68 -6.80 28.94
C GLY A 124 11.71 -8.30 29.19
N ARG A 125 10.56 -9.00 29.16
CA ARG A 125 10.47 -10.46 29.34
C ARG A 125 11.31 -11.21 28.30
N ILE A 126 11.44 -10.64 27.09
CA ILE A 126 12.24 -11.25 26.00
C ILE A 126 13.72 -11.40 26.38
N LYS A 127 14.27 -10.52 27.25
CA LYS A 127 15.66 -10.60 27.73
C LYS A 127 15.93 -11.77 28.68
N LYS A 128 14.88 -12.38 29.23
CA LYS A 128 14.97 -13.53 30.12
C LYS A 128 14.94 -14.88 29.36
N LEU A 129 14.64 -14.84 28.07
CA LEU A 129 14.60 -16.01 27.19
C LEU A 129 15.99 -16.36 26.66
N SER A 130 16.13 -17.58 26.16
CA SER A 130 17.35 -17.96 25.44
C SER A 130 17.53 -17.12 24.17
N LYS A 131 18.77 -16.92 23.71
CA LYS A 131 19.07 -16.15 22.49
C LYS A 131 18.31 -16.69 21.26
N LYS A 132 18.12 -18.00 21.18
CA LYS A 132 17.40 -18.64 20.07
C LYS A 132 15.91 -18.29 20.10
N GLU A 133 15.26 -18.43 21.24
CA GLU A 133 13.84 -18.09 21.42
C GLU A 133 13.58 -16.60 21.19
N ALA A 134 14.43 -15.72 21.73
CA ALA A 134 14.32 -14.29 21.51
C ALA A 134 14.39 -13.93 20.02
N LEU A 135 15.28 -14.60 19.26
CA LEU A 135 15.40 -14.38 17.81
C LEU A 135 14.16 -14.89 17.05
N GLU A 136 13.60 -16.04 17.45
CA GLU A 136 12.37 -16.58 16.84
C GLU A 136 11.18 -15.66 17.07
N ILE A 137 11.01 -15.13 18.29
CA ILE A 137 9.96 -14.16 18.63
C ILE A 137 10.16 -12.85 17.86
N THR A 138 11.38 -12.35 17.73
CA THR A 138 11.67 -11.15 16.95
C THR A 138 11.29 -11.32 15.48
N LYS A 139 11.61 -12.45 14.86
CA LYS A 139 11.21 -12.76 13.48
C LYS A 139 9.68 -12.90 13.34
N GLU A 140 9.03 -13.52 14.34
CA GLU A 140 7.56 -13.61 14.38
C GLU A 140 6.94 -12.21 14.45
N TYR A 141 7.47 -11.35 15.32
CA TYR A 141 7.06 -9.95 15.46
C TYR A 141 7.18 -9.19 14.13
N GLU A 142 8.33 -9.23 13.48
CA GLU A 142 8.55 -8.55 12.19
C GLU A 142 7.55 -9.02 11.13
N LYS A 143 7.29 -10.33 11.06
CA LYS A 143 6.34 -10.92 10.12
C LYS A 143 4.90 -10.47 10.41
N LEU A 144 4.47 -10.51 11.66
CA LEU A 144 3.13 -10.09 12.07
C LEU A 144 2.95 -8.58 11.92
N SER A 145 3.92 -7.78 12.40
CA SER A 145 3.90 -6.33 12.30
C SER A 145 3.81 -5.87 10.84
N SER A 146 4.52 -6.54 9.93
CA SER A 146 4.45 -6.21 8.50
C SER A 146 3.09 -6.56 7.87
N SER A 147 2.38 -7.57 8.37
CA SER A 147 1.15 -8.07 7.77
C SER A 147 -0.11 -7.46 8.39
N VAL A 148 -0.16 -7.37 9.72
CA VAL A 148 -1.36 -6.96 10.47
C VAL A 148 -1.14 -5.71 11.34
N GLY A 149 0.05 -5.13 11.34
CA GLY A 149 0.38 -3.96 12.16
C GLY A 149 -0.52 -2.75 11.90
N GLY A 150 -0.91 -2.52 10.65
CA GLY A 150 -1.79 -1.40 10.30
C GLY A 150 -3.26 -1.58 10.66
N ILE A 151 -3.67 -2.79 11.07
CA ILE A 151 -5.05 -3.09 11.49
C ILE A 151 -5.16 -3.42 12.98
N LYS A 152 -4.09 -3.21 13.76
CA LYS A 152 -4.05 -3.57 15.18
C LYS A 152 -5.11 -2.86 16.02
N GLU A 153 -5.47 -1.63 15.68
CA GLU A 153 -6.47 -0.82 16.37
C GLU A 153 -7.91 -1.05 15.86
N MET A 154 -8.07 -1.93 14.88
CA MET A 154 -9.37 -2.21 14.30
C MET A 154 -10.16 -3.19 15.19
N LYS A 155 -11.28 -2.71 15.77
CA LYS A 155 -12.12 -3.51 16.67
C LYS A 155 -13.05 -4.48 15.94
N GLY A 156 -13.42 -4.17 14.70
CA GLY A 156 -14.36 -4.92 13.87
C GLY A 156 -14.02 -4.83 12.39
N LEU A 157 -14.95 -5.23 11.53
CA LEU A 157 -14.84 -5.06 10.08
C LEU A 157 -14.88 -3.56 9.72
N PRO A 158 -14.20 -3.15 8.64
CA PRO A 158 -14.30 -1.78 8.15
C PRO A 158 -15.65 -1.54 7.46
N ASP A 159 -16.08 -0.29 7.44
CA ASP A 159 -17.33 0.12 6.80
C ASP A 159 -17.18 0.39 5.30
N ALA A 160 -15.96 0.64 4.84
CA ALA A 160 -15.58 0.74 3.43
C ALA A 160 -14.11 0.40 3.23
N LEU A 161 -13.75 0.07 1.99
CA LEU A 161 -12.36 -0.09 1.54
C LEU A 161 -11.99 1.04 0.59
N PHE A 162 -10.77 1.57 0.75
CA PHE A 162 -10.09 2.33 -0.30
C PHE A 162 -8.94 1.48 -0.85
N VAL A 163 -9.00 1.16 -2.15
CA VAL A 163 -8.08 0.19 -2.80
C VAL A 163 -7.31 0.87 -3.92
N VAL A 164 -5.99 0.66 -3.94
CA VAL A 164 -5.11 1.08 -5.05
C VAL A 164 -4.71 -0.15 -5.86
N ASP A 165 -5.04 -0.17 -7.14
CA ASP A 165 -4.86 -1.29 -8.08
C ASP A 165 -5.74 -2.52 -7.76
N VAL A 166 -6.88 -2.58 -8.43
CA VAL A 166 -7.89 -3.64 -8.26
C VAL A 166 -7.37 -5.03 -8.69
N ASN A 167 -6.51 -5.08 -9.71
CA ASN A 167 -5.97 -6.35 -10.18
C ASN A 167 -4.98 -6.94 -9.17
N TYR A 168 -4.15 -6.09 -8.60
CA TYR A 168 -3.17 -6.50 -7.60
C TYR A 168 -3.87 -6.95 -6.31
N GLU A 169 -4.87 -6.19 -5.87
CA GLU A 169 -5.63 -6.42 -4.64
C GLU A 169 -6.93 -7.24 -4.87
N ARG A 170 -6.98 -8.06 -5.91
CA ARG A 170 -8.18 -8.84 -6.28
C ARG A 170 -8.75 -9.69 -5.14
N ILE A 171 -7.91 -10.14 -4.20
CA ILE A 171 -8.36 -10.93 -3.05
C ILE A 171 -9.15 -10.04 -2.10
N ALA A 172 -8.63 -8.85 -1.78
CA ALA A 172 -9.30 -7.86 -0.94
C ALA A 172 -10.65 -7.44 -1.52
N VAL A 173 -10.68 -7.12 -2.81
CA VAL A 173 -11.89 -6.75 -3.56
C VAL A 173 -12.92 -7.86 -3.53
N ASN A 174 -12.53 -9.12 -3.76
CA ASN A 174 -13.44 -10.26 -3.73
C ASN A 174 -13.99 -10.54 -2.33
N GLU A 175 -13.19 -10.36 -1.29
CA GLU A 175 -13.63 -10.51 0.09
C GLU A 175 -14.61 -9.40 0.49
N ALA A 176 -14.31 -8.15 0.13
CA ALA A 176 -15.19 -7.01 0.38
C ALA A 176 -16.55 -7.19 -0.27
N ARG A 177 -16.58 -7.62 -1.54
CA ARG A 177 -17.83 -7.96 -2.25
C ARG A 177 -18.64 -9.05 -1.55
N LYS A 178 -17.98 -10.11 -1.08
CA LYS A 178 -18.67 -11.20 -0.34
C LYS A 178 -19.28 -10.71 0.97
N MET A 179 -18.64 -9.71 1.60
CA MET A 179 -19.11 -9.14 2.86
C MET A 179 -20.06 -7.97 2.67
N GLY A 180 -20.32 -7.53 1.42
CA GLY A 180 -21.16 -6.36 1.14
C GLY A 180 -20.55 -5.03 1.58
N ILE A 181 -19.23 -4.96 1.70
CA ILE A 181 -18.50 -3.75 2.11
C ILE A 181 -18.25 -2.89 0.87
N PRO A 182 -18.67 -1.62 0.84
CA PRO A 182 -18.47 -0.73 -0.31
C PRO A 182 -16.99 -0.47 -0.59
N ILE A 183 -16.67 -0.39 -1.89
CA ILE A 183 -15.31 -0.27 -2.38
C ILE A 183 -15.14 1.05 -3.14
N ILE A 184 -14.19 1.86 -2.71
CA ILE A 184 -13.65 3.00 -3.42
C ILE A 184 -12.31 2.56 -4.01
N ALA A 185 -12.09 2.66 -5.33
CA ALA A 185 -10.84 2.15 -5.89
C ALA A 185 -10.27 3.04 -6.98
N LEU A 186 -8.93 3.17 -6.97
CA LEU A 186 -8.16 3.68 -8.11
C LEU A 186 -8.01 2.54 -9.11
N VAL A 187 -8.52 2.74 -10.33
CA VAL A 187 -8.67 1.73 -11.37
C VAL A 187 -7.95 2.18 -12.63
N ASP A 188 -6.94 1.44 -13.06
CA ASP A 188 -6.24 1.68 -14.32
C ASP A 188 -6.90 0.93 -15.50
N THR A 189 -6.48 1.23 -16.70
CA THR A 189 -7.03 0.74 -17.96
C THR A 189 -6.95 -0.78 -18.17
N ASN A 190 -6.08 -1.49 -17.43
CA ASN A 190 -5.94 -2.95 -17.45
C ASN A 190 -6.88 -3.67 -16.46
N SER A 191 -7.55 -2.94 -15.60
CA SER A 191 -8.32 -3.48 -14.49
C SER A 191 -9.80 -3.67 -14.83
N ASN A 192 -10.48 -4.56 -14.12
CA ASN A 192 -11.92 -4.76 -14.25
C ASN A 192 -12.67 -3.85 -13.27
N PRO A 193 -13.45 -2.86 -13.75
CA PRO A 193 -14.20 -1.94 -12.89
C PRO A 193 -15.46 -2.55 -12.26
N GLU A 194 -15.86 -3.75 -12.65
CA GLU A 194 -17.11 -4.33 -12.14
C GLU A 194 -17.06 -4.65 -10.66
N GLY A 195 -18.15 -4.34 -9.97
CA GLY A 195 -18.34 -4.58 -8.54
C GLY A 195 -17.50 -3.66 -7.66
N ILE A 196 -17.14 -2.50 -8.16
CA ILE A 196 -16.57 -1.38 -7.41
C ILE A 196 -17.65 -0.31 -7.36
N ASP A 197 -17.96 0.17 -6.17
CA ASP A 197 -19.03 1.13 -5.97
C ASP A 197 -18.63 2.55 -6.40
N HIS A 198 -17.39 2.92 -6.09
CA HIS A 198 -16.84 4.23 -6.45
C HIS A 198 -15.50 4.05 -7.18
N ILE A 199 -15.57 4.13 -8.50
CA ILE A 199 -14.41 3.98 -9.39
C ILE A 199 -13.74 5.34 -9.53
N ILE A 200 -12.41 5.37 -9.42
CA ILE A 200 -11.58 6.52 -9.74
C ILE A 200 -10.66 6.08 -10.90
N PRO A 201 -10.97 6.45 -12.14
CA PRO A 201 -10.10 6.10 -13.28
C PRO A 201 -8.78 6.84 -13.16
N GLY A 202 -7.65 6.13 -13.19
CA GLY A 202 -6.35 6.77 -13.06
C GLY A 202 -5.19 5.79 -13.02
N ASN A 203 -4.00 6.34 -13.15
CA ASN A 203 -2.74 5.62 -13.15
C ASN A 203 -2.40 5.10 -11.73
N ASP A 204 -2.20 3.81 -11.60
CA ASP A 204 -1.83 3.13 -10.35
C ASP A 204 -0.33 2.79 -10.24
N ASP A 205 0.47 3.02 -11.31
CA ASP A 205 1.91 2.78 -11.33
C ASP A 205 2.74 3.97 -10.86
N ALA A 206 2.32 5.18 -11.24
CA ALA A 206 3.06 6.38 -10.91
C ALA A 206 2.86 6.80 -9.46
N ILE A 207 3.94 6.86 -8.67
CA ILE A 207 3.90 7.26 -7.25
C ILE A 207 3.20 8.61 -7.06
N ARG A 208 3.43 9.58 -7.98
CA ARG A 208 2.80 10.90 -7.90
C ARG A 208 1.29 10.85 -8.10
N SER A 209 0.81 10.02 -9.04
CA SER A 209 -0.61 9.78 -9.27
C SER A 209 -1.28 9.17 -8.04
N VAL A 210 -0.72 8.06 -7.56
CA VAL A 210 -1.22 7.36 -6.36
C VAL A 210 -1.24 8.30 -5.14
N ARG A 211 -0.16 9.08 -4.94
CA ARG A 211 -0.08 10.04 -3.82
C ARG A 211 -1.15 11.11 -3.92
N LEU A 212 -1.38 11.68 -5.09
CA LEU A 212 -2.41 12.71 -5.28
C LEU A 212 -3.80 12.17 -4.95
N VAL A 213 -4.18 11.04 -5.54
CA VAL A 213 -5.50 10.43 -5.32
C VAL A 213 -5.68 10.00 -3.86
N THR A 214 -4.70 9.32 -3.27
CA THR A 214 -4.76 8.89 -1.87
C THR A 214 -4.88 10.06 -0.93
N LYS A 215 -4.12 11.15 -1.16
CA LYS A 215 -4.18 12.38 -0.37
C LYS A 215 -5.55 13.02 -0.41
N VAL A 216 -6.18 13.11 -1.57
CA VAL A 216 -7.54 13.69 -1.73
C VAL A 216 -8.57 12.88 -0.92
N ILE A 217 -8.51 11.55 -0.99
CA ILE A 217 -9.40 10.69 -0.19
C ILE A 217 -9.09 10.83 1.30
N ALA A 218 -7.81 10.87 1.69
CA ALA A 218 -7.40 11.08 3.07
C ALA A 218 -7.88 12.42 3.64
N GLU A 219 -7.76 13.52 2.89
CA GLU A 219 -8.28 14.84 3.27
C GLU A 219 -9.81 14.84 3.42
N ALA A 220 -10.52 14.10 2.56
CA ALA A 220 -11.97 13.93 2.69
C ALA A 220 -12.31 13.16 3.99
N CYS A 221 -11.60 12.08 4.29
CA CYS A 221 -11.74 11.36 5.55
C CYS A 221 -11.45 12.27 6.76
N ALA A 222 -10.39 13.10 6.69
CA ALA A 222 -10.05 14.06 7.75
C ALA A 222 -11.18 15.05 8.02
N ARG A 223 -11.81 15.60 6.96
CA ARG A 223 -12.98 16.48 7.11
C ARG A 223 -14.15 15.76 7.75
N GLY A 224 -14.43 14.53 7.32
CA GLY A 224 -15.49 13.70 7.92
C GLY A 224 -15.25 13.44 9.41
N LEU A 225 -14.03 13.04 9.79
CA LEU A 225 -13.65 12.80 11.19
C LEU A 225 -13.71 14.09 12.05
N ALA A 226 -13.35 15.25 11.49
CA ALA A 226 -13.46 16.53 12.19
C ALA A 226 -14.91 16.88 12.50
N ASN A 227 -15.86 16.55 11.62
CA ASN A 227 -17.29 16.75 11.85
C ASN A 227 -17.83 15.90 13.00
N VAL A 228 -17.32 14.69 13.20
CA VAL A 228 -17.65 13.82 14.34
C VAL A 228 -17.17 14.43 15.66
N GLN A 229 -15.98 15.03 15.66
CA GLN A 229 -15.40 15.63 16.89
C GLN A 229 -16.03 16.98 17.27
N GLY A 230 -16.62 17.68 16.28
CA GLY A 230 -17.29 18.98 16.49
C GLY A 230 -18.78 18.89 16.80
N GLY A 231 -19.40 17.74 16.54
CA GLY A 231 -20.81 17.47 16.81
C GLY A 231 -20.96 16.53 17.99
N VAL A 232 -21.65 16.98 19.05
CA VAL A 232 -22.16 16.11 20.11
C VAL A 232 -23.10 15.11 19.43
N ILE A 233 -22.66 13.87 19.28
CA ILE A 233 -23.53 12.80 18.79
C ILE A 233 -24.47 12.46 19.95
N ALA A 234 -25.71 12.93 19.85
CA ALA A 234 -26.82 12.35 20.59
C ALA A 234 -27.16 11.01 19.95
N GLY A 235 -26.67 9.94 20.49
CA GLY A 235 -26.92 8.58 20.04
C GLY A 235 -26.41 7.60 21.10
N ASP A 236 -27.36 6.97 21.78
CA ASP A 236 -27.17 5.99 22.82
C ASP A 236 -26.29 4.82 22.37
N ASP A 237 -25.04 4.80 22.87
CA ASP A 237 -24.26 3.57 23.08
C ASP A 237 -23.18 3.85 24.14
N GLU A 238 -23.45 3.37 25.34
CA GLU A 238 -22.68 3.56 26.58
C GLU A 238 -21.37 2.75 26.63
N ASP A 239 -20.62 2.51 25.54
CA ASP A 239 -19.36 1.75 25.62
C ASP A 239 -18.32 2.13 24.53
N ALA A 240 -18.09 3.42 24.29
CA ALA A 240 -16.98 3.85 23.43
C ALA A 240 -15.91 4.61 24.25
N PRO A 241 -14.68 4.09 24.39
CA PRO A 241 -13.62 4.83 25.06
C PRO A 241 -13.17 6.03 24.22
N ILE A 242 -13.21 7.19 24.84
CA ILE A 242 -12.78 8.48 24.32
C ILE A 242 -11.27 8.42 24.00
N VAL A 243 -10.92 8.44 22.73
CA VAL A 243 -9.53 8.63 22.29
C VAL A 243 -9.22 10.13 22.39
N LYS A 244 -8.43 10.52 23.38
CA LYS A 244 -7.89 11.88 23.49
C LYS A 244 -6.84 12.11 22.42
N VAL A 245 -7.20 12.81 21.35
CA VAL A 245 -6.24 13.33 20.37
C VAL A 245 -5.52 14.52 21.00
N LYS A 246 -4.19 14.43 21.16
CA LYS A 246 -3.35 15.55 21.59
C LYS A 246 -3.46 16.66 20.53
N LYS A 247 -4.02 17.80 20.93
CA LYS A 247 -3.97 19.04 20.14
C LYS A 247 -2.50 19.44 19.97
N VAL A 248 -2.02 19.40 18.73
CA VAL A 248 -0.83 20.15 18.35
C VAL A 248 -1.27 21.61 18.23
N GLY A 249 -0.83 22.41 19.17
CA GLY A 249 -1.22 23.82 19.26
C GLY A 249 -0.69 24.62 18.09
N ALA A 250 -1.60 25.28 17.39
CA ALA A 250 -1.28 26.39 16.50
C ALA A 250 -0.89 27.59 17.36
N THR A 251 0.39 27.93 17.43
CA THR A 251 0.88 29.17 18.03
C THR A 251 0.66 30.31 17.05
N SER A 252 -0.41 31.06 17.33
CA SER A 252 -0.62 32.40 16.79
C SER A 252 0.42 33.34 17.39
N GLY A 253 1.18 34.02 16.53
CA GLY A 253 2.20 34.99 16.91
C GLY A 253 1.64 36.20 17.65
N LYS A 254 2.27 36.54 18.74
CA LYS A 254 2.28 37.88 19.31
C LYS A 254 3.73 38.31 19.47
N VAL A 255 4.08 39.30 18.64
CA VAL A 255 5.33 40.04 18.76
C VAL A 255 5.24 40.87 20.04
N VAL A 256 6.16 40.61 20.97
CA VAL A 256 6.45 41.54 22.07
C VAL A 256 7.97 41.74 22.09
N ASN A 257 8.39 42.95 21.66
CA ASN A 257 9.71 43.49 21.88
C ASN A 257 9.98 43.64 23.37
N LEU A 258 11.06 43.07 23.86
CA LEU A 258 11.73 43.53 25.05
C LEU A 258 13.24 43.49 24.85
N ILE A 259 13.82 44.65 24.97
CA ILE A 259 15.19 45.04 24.84
C ILE A 259 15.93 44.79 26.18
N ASN A 260 17.17 44.37 26.07
CA ASN A 260 18.30 44.46 26.99
C ASN A 260 18.32 43.69 28.33
N SER A 261 19.26 42.79 28.44
CA SER A 261 20.50 43.07 29.21
C SER A 261 21.50 41.93 29.02
N ALA A 262 22.72 42.36 28.83
CA ALA A 262 23.92 41.57 28.75
C ALA A 262 24.20 40.78 30.03
N ASP A 263 24.77 39.61 29.86
CA ASP A 263 26.00 39.24 30.59
C ASP A 263 26.64 38.05 29.92
N ASP A 264 27.90 38.26 29.68
CA ASP A 264 28.90 37.35 29.14
C ASP A 264 29.10 36.13 30.05
N GLU A 265 29.28 34.97 29.43
CA GLU A 265 30.22 33.95 29.85
C GLU A 265 30.33 32.88 28.75
N GLU A 266 31.43 32.94 28.02
CA GLU A 266 32.02 31.85 27.26
C GLU A 266 32.64 30.82 28.23
N PRO A 267 32.61 29.55 27.93
CA PRO A 267 33.63 28.64 28.38
C PRO A 267 34.53 28.23 27.23
N GLU A 268 35.79 28.36 27.55
CA GLU A 268 37.01 28.07 26.81
C GLU A 268 37.02 26.68 26.18
N LEU A 269 37.62 26.67 24.98
CA LEU A 269 38.09 25.49 24.29
C LEU A 269 39.42 25.03 24.92
N ASP A 270 39.47 23.83 25.44
CA ASP A 270 40.69 23.11 25.69
C ASP A 270 41.11 22.35 24.40
N GLU A 271 42.08 22.92 23.70
CA GLU A 271 43.01 22.21 22.83
C GLU A 271 44.06 21.54 23.72
N GLU A 272 44.19 20.22 23.64
CA GLU A 272 45.44 19.47 23.70
C GLU A 272 45.17 17.96 23.52
N ALA A 273 45.55 17.45 22.38
CA ALA A 273 46.42 16.31 22.16
C ALA A 273 46.33 15.82 20.71
N ALA A 274 47.07 16.50 19.87
CA ALA A 274 47.64 15.88 18.68
C ALA A 274 48.90 15.14 19.11
N GLU A 275 49.05 13.89 18.71
CA GLU A 275 50.27 13.32 18.14
C GLU A 275 50.20 11.79 18.04
N ASN A 276 50.60 11.37 16.83
CA ASN A 276 51.17 10.06 16.52
C ASN A 276 50.20 8.87 16.32
N VAL A 277 49.99 8.53 15.07
CA VAL A 277 50.64 7.40 14.43
C VAL A 277 50.50 7.49 12.90
N SER A 278 51.63 7.46 12.26
CA SER A 278 51.88 7.46 10.82
C SER A 278 51.51 6.15 10.13
N PRO A 279 51.53 6.14 8.77
CA PRO A 279 50.90 5.15 7.93
C PRO A 279 51.87 4.02 7.57
N ASN A 280 51.36 2.83 7.45
CA ASN A 280 51.88 1.76 6.58
C ASN A 280 50.89 0.62 6.58
N GLU A 281 50.36 0.32 5.45
CA GLU A 281 50.52 -0.86 4.61
C GLU A 281 49.48 -0.83 3.51
N GLU A 282 49.87 -0.20 2.42
CA GLU A 282 49.47 -0.65 1.08
C GLU A 282 50.31 -1.89 0.79
N ALA A 283 49.67 -2.90 0.30
CA ALA A 283 50.07 -3.79 -0.78
C ALA A 283 49.52 -5.21 -0.60
N GLU A 284 49.17 -5.76 -1.76
CA GLU A 284 48.98 -7.17 -2.05
C GLU A 284 47.62 -7.79 -1.77
N ASN A 285 46.73 -7.72 -2.79
CA ASN A 285 46.32 -8.88 -3.53
C ASN A 285 45.51 -8.51 -4.79
N GLN A 286 46.27 -8.12 -5.80
CA GLN A 286 45.94 -8.40 -7.19
C GLN A 286 46.70 -9.68 -7.54
N ASN A 287 45.92 -10.67 -7.94
CA ASN A 287 46.21 -11.75 -8.89
C ASN A 287 45.54 -13.03 -8.47
N LEU A 288 44.59 -13.40 -9.24
CA LEU A 288 44.37 -14.73 -9.75
C LEU A 288 43.14 -14.68 -10.68
N VAL A 289 43.42 -14.12 -11.85
CA VAL A 289 42.73 -14.43 -13.10
C VAL A 289 43.71 -15.33 -13.84
N SER A 290 43.14 -16.30 -14.46
CA SER A 290 43.58 -17.10 -15.58
C SER A 290 43.68 -18.59 -15.33
N GLU A 291 43.00 -19.20 -16.28
CA GLU A 291 43.28 -20.48 -16.93
C GLU A 291 42.77 -21.73 -16.19
N GLU A 292 41.73 -22.33 -16.74
CA GLU A 292 41.90 -23.43 -17.68
C GLU A 292 40.66 -23.59 -18.57
N ASP A 293 40.93 -23.32 -19.81
CA ASP A 293 40.33 -23.82 -21.03
C ASP A 293 40.45 -25.34 -21.17
N SER A 294 39.52 -25.84 -22.00
CA SER A 294 39.67 -26.92 -22.95
C SER A 294 39.43 -28.36 -22.48
N ASP A 295 38.70 -28.94 -23.44
CA ASP A 295 38.62 -30.34 -23.86
C ASP A 295 37.48 -31.14 -23.20
N GLU A 296 36.60 -31.80 -23.92
CA GLU A 296 36.61 -32.33 -25.25
C GLU A 296 35.18 -32.63 -25.75
N ALA A 297 35.04 -32.41 -26.95
CA ALA A 297 34.06 -32.95 -27.90
C ALA A 297 34.15 -34.46 -28.05
N LYS A 298 33.08 -35.05 -28.61
CA LYS A 298 32.93 -36.32 -29.31
C LYS A 298 32.38 -37.48 -28.55
N SER A 299 31.23 -37.89 -28.99
CA SER A 299 30.88 -39.00 -29.89
C SER A 299 29.37 -39.13 -29.93
N SER A 300 28.69 -38.84 -31.03
CA SER A 300 28.46 -39.74 -32.20
C SER A 300 27.94 -41.11 -31.81
N SER A 301 26.73 -41.36 -32.20
CA SER A 301 26.25 -42.25 -33.26
C SER A 301 24.84 -42.70 -32.96
N ASP A 302 23.87 -42.38 -33.80
CA ASP A 302 23.26 -43.29 -34.80
C ASP A 302 22.57 -44.50 -34.20
N VAL A 303 21.31 -44.61 -34.48
CA VAL A 303 20.56 -45.71 -35.09
C VAL A 303 19.11 -45.25 -35.12
N GLU A 304 18.57 -44.76 -36.24
CA GLU A 304 17.86 -45.45 -37.31
C GLU A 304 16.71 -46.35 -36.83
N THR A 305 15.55 -45.90 -37.40
CA THR A 305 14.52 -46.64 -38.15
C THR A 305 13.61 -47.61 -37.36
N ASP A 306 12.34 -47.43 -37.54
CA ASP A 306 11.38 -48.09 -38.43
C ASP A 306 9.97 -47.60 -38.08
N ASP A 307 9.25 -46.98 -38.95
CA ASP A 307 8.37 -47.41 -40.02
C ASP A 307 7.25 -48.40 -39.62
N SER A 308 6.11 -47.97 -40.03
CA SER A 308 4.94 -48.73 -40.53
C SER A 308 3.64 -48.45 -39.74
N VAL A 309 2.78 -47.66 -40.40
CA VAL A 309 1.67 -48.06 -41.32
C VAL A 309 0.45 -48.60 -40.59
N SER A 310 -0.63 -47.89 -40.75
CA SER A 310 -1.94 -48.17 -41.30
C SER A 310 -2.94 -47.19 -40.76
N GLU A 311 -3.49 -46.27 -41.51
CA GLU A 311 -4.51 -46.28 -42.56
C GLU A 311 -5.70 -47.20 -42.26
N GLU A 312 -6.84 -46.57 -42.58
CA GLU A 312 -8.20 -47.10 -42.79
C GLU A 312 -9.08 -47.13 -41.51
N SER A 313 -10.25 -46.60 -41.52
CA SER A 313 -11.30 -46.31 -42.50
C SER A 313 -12.30 -45.36 -41.87
N LYS A 314 -12.72 -44.29 -42.44
CA LYS A 314 -13.80 -44.04 -43.41
C LYS A 314 -15.11 -44.83 -43.22
N LYS A 315 -16.15 -43.97 -43.15
CA LYS A 315 -17.55 -44.24 -43.55
C LYS A 315 -18.43 -44.99 -42.51
N GLU A 316 -19.60 -44.65 -42.29
CA GLU A 316 -20.78 -44.21 -42.99
C GLU A 316 -21.89 -43.90 -41.97
N GLN A 317 -22.60 -42.96 -42.26
CA GLN A 317 -23.98 -42.75 -42.68
C GLN A 317 -24.95 -42.59 -41.51
N LYS A 318 -25.55 -41.43 -41.44
CA LYS A 318 -26.80 -41.07 -42.10
C LYS A 318 -28.05 -41.81 -41.54
N GLU A 319 -28.99 -40.95 -41.22
CA GLU A 319 -30.45 -41.11 -41.27
C GLU A 319 -31.16 -41.68 -40.05
N GLY A 320 -32.11 -40.91 -39.67
CA GLY A 320 -33.37 -41.45 -39.33
C GLY A 320 -34.01 -40.90 -38.04
N GLU A 321 -34.82 -39.98 -38.27
CA GLU A 321 -36.07 -39.44 -37.75
C GLU A 321 -35.96 -38.28 -36.77
#